data_64b1aff169547d5bb533979e6d1dd93f
#
_entry.id   64b1aff169547d5bb533979e6d1dd93f
#
_cell.length_a   1.000
_cell.length_b   1.000
_cell.length_c   1.000
_cell.angle_alpha   90.00
_cell.angle_beta   90.00
_cell.angle_gamma   90.00
#
_symmetry.space_group_name_H-M   'P 1'
#
loop_
_entity.id
_entity.type
_entity.pdbx_description
1 polymer ?
#
loop_
_entity_poly.entity_id
_entity_poly.type
_entity_poly.pdbx_seq_one_letter_code
_entity_poly.pdbx_strand_id
1 'polypeptide(L)'
;MTSTLTPQTGAAADKDEFKDLGFGTEVARGTRRRLLNRDGSFNVVLEGLNPLSSLSLYHWLLKISWPRFLAFITITYVAINGLFAVGFLLCGPDALQSSAGYFSGQPFFRAFFFSVDTFATIGYGNIVPVGVIPNTLVTIEALLNIVGVALATGVIFARFSRPSARVIYSRNAVVAPYRGITALEFRIANARSSQLIDVQVQAILTKIERSGASTVRRFYELELERNRVVFFPLSWTVVHPIAPGSPMFGLTHSDLVEADAELLVLLIATDETQSQTVHSRSSYEADEIVWGAKFANMLMRSESECIVGMNLSQIHDIESVLSA
;
A
#
# COMPACT_ATOMS: atom_id res chain seq x y z
N MET A 1 53.11 20.06 -43.22
CA MET A 1 52.98 18.89 -42.32
C MET A 1 51.54 18.86 -41.79
N THR A 2 50.69 18.19 -42.54
CA THR A 2 49.23 18.05 -42.25
C THR A 2 49.02 16.78 -41.50
N SER A 3 48.63 16.91 -40.23
CA SER A 3 48.26 15.80 -39.36
C SER A 3 46.79 15.46 -39.60
N THR A 4 46.52 14.32 -40.20
CA THR A 4 45.21 13.71 -40.40
C THR A 4 44.76 13.09 -39.08
N LEU A 5 43.76 13.70 -38.47
CA LEU A 5 43.01 13.09 -37.35
C LEU A 5 42.01 12.09 -37.93
N THR A 6 42.24 10.82 -37.67
CA THR A 6 41.27 9.72 -37.89
C THR A 6 40.10 9.88 -36.94
N PRO A 7 38.85 9.84 -37.38
CA PRO A 7 37.71 9.78 -36.45
C PRO A 7 37.69 8.39 -35.83
N GLN A 8 37.85 8.34 -34.51
CA GLN A 8 37.46 7.16 -33.70
C GLN A 8 35.96 6.98 -33.86
N THR A 9 35.59 5.89 -34.50
CA THR A 9 34.24 5.32 -34.46
C THR A 9 33.98 4.94 -33.01
N GLY A 10 33.35 5.85 -32.25
CA GLY A 10 32.76 5.55 -30.95
C GLY A 10 31.68 4.50 -31.16
N ALA A 11 31.91 3.33 -30.60
CA ALA A 11 30.91 2.30 -30.43
C ALA A 11 29.62 2.95 -29.90
N ALA A 12 28.53 2.72 -30.60
CA ALA A 12 27.20 3.01 -30.06
C ALA A 12 27.08 2.20 -28.76
N ALA A 13 27.32 2.86 -27.64
CA ALA A 13 27.09 2.28 -26.34
C ALA A 13 25.63 1.86 -26.30
N ASP A 14 25.48 0.60 -26.06
CA ASP A 14 24.21 -0.11 -25.86
C ASP A 14 23.35 0.68 -24.85
N LYS A 15 22.40 1.46 -25.35
CA LYS A 15 21.51 2.31 -24.54
C LYS A 15 20.48 1.51 -23.77
N ASP A 16 20.50 0.18 -23.90
CA ASP A 16 19.58 -0.74 -23.22
C ASP A 16 20.15 -1.33 -21.91
N GLU A 17 21.35 -0.92 -21.50
CA GLU A 17 22.10 -1.69 -20.53
C GLU A 17 21.63 -1.55 -19.08
N PHE A 18 20.84 -0.56 -18.68
CA PHE A 18 20.42 -0.43 -17.28
C PHE A 18 19.11 0.34 -17.10
N LYS A 19 17.99 -0.25 -17.48
CA LYS A 19 16.73 0.10 -16.84
C LYS A 19 16.65 -0.68 -15.53
N ASP A 20 17.29 -0.19 -14.48
CA ASP A 20 17.27 -0.82 -13.14
C ASP A 20 15.93 -0.66 -12.41
N LEU A 21 14.95 -0.05 -13.04
CA LEU A 21 13.61 0.25 -12.52
C LEU A 21 13.60 0.96 -11.15
N GLY A 22 14.72 1.53 -10.74
CA GLY A 22 14.86 2.20 -9.45
C GLY A 22 15.26 1.28 -8.28
N PHE A 23 15.56 0.01 -8.54
CA PHE A 23 16.08 -0.89 -7.49
C PHE A 23 17.55 -0.62 -7.13
N GLY A 24 18.26 0.10 -8.00
CA GLY A 24 19.70 0.39 -7.83
C GLY A 24 20.60 -0.75 -8.32
N THR A 25 21.80 -0.39 -8.75
CA THR A 25 22.76 -1.31 -9.36
C THR A 25 23.25 -2.43 -8.45
N GLU A 26 23.27 -2.22 -7.15
CA GLU A 26 23.70 -3.25 -6.17
C GLU A 26 22.66 -4.34 -5.98
N VAL A 27 21.35 -4.00 -5.97
CA VAL A 27 20.26 -4.98 -5.93
C VAL A 27 20.21 -5.78 -7.22
N ALA A 28 20.56 -5.15 -8.36
CA ALA A 28 20.67 -5.81 -9.65
C ALA A 28 21.87 -6.79 -9.71
N ARG A 29 22.87 -6.69 -8.85
CA ARG A 29 24.13 -7.47 -8.90
C ARG A 29 24.17 -8.78 -8.15
N GLY A 30 23.06 -9.35 -7.71
CA GLY A 30 23.23 -10.72 -7.21
C GLY A 30 22.38 -11.17 -6.04
N THR A 31 21.27 -10.53 -5.78
CA THR A 31 20.38 -11.01 -4.73
C THR A 31 19.47 -12.10 -5.29
N ARG A 32 19.72 -13.35 -4.90
CA ARG A 32 18.79 -14.48 -5.13
C ARG A 32 17.62 -14.41 -4.14
N ARG A 33 16.94 -13.27 -4.08
CA ARG A 33 15.79 -13.05 -3.20
C ARG A 33 14.70 -12.36 -4.00
N ARG A 34 13.47 -12.69 -3.67
CA ARG A 34 12.28 -12.02 -4.19
C ARG A 34 12.41 -10.52 -3.98
N LEU A 35 12.24 -9.74 -5.05
CA LEU A 35 12.34 -8.28 -5.02
C LEU A 35 11.06 -7.64 -4.49
N LEU A 36 9.93 -8.20 -4.87
CA LEU A 36 8.60 -7.69 -4.55
C LEU A 36 7.76 -8.82 -3.94
N ASN A 37 7.25 -8.62 -2.73
CA ASN A 37 6.36 -9.57 -2.10
C ASN A 37 4.98 -9.61 -2.81
N ARG A 38 4.22 -10.70 -2.63
CA ARG A 38 2.86 -10.83 -3.18
C ARG A 38 1.90 -9.74 -2.71
N ASP A 39 2.11 -9.19 -1.53
CA ASP A 39 1.33 -8.08 -0.96
C ASP A 39 1.71 -6.71 -1.54
N GLY A 40 2.68 -6.67 -2.45
CA GLY A 40 3.18 -5.45 -3.09
C GLY A 40 4.20 -4.67 -2.28
N SER A 41 4.67 -5.20 -1.15
CA SER A 41 5.77 -4.61 -0.39
C SER A 41 7.12 -4.98 -1.00
N PHE A 42 8.06 -4.02 -1.02
CA PHE A 42 9.43 -4.31 -1.46
C PHE A 42 10.19 -5.08 -0.39
N ASN A 43 10.93 -6.10 -0.80
CA ASN A 43 11.81 -6.86 0.07
C ASN A 43 13.19 -6.18 0.19
N VAL A 44 13.18 -4.89 0.55
CA VAL A 44 14.39 -4.07 0.70
C VAL A 44 14.44 -3.54 2.12
N VAL A 45 15.57 -3.75 2.79
CA VAL A 45 15.84 -3.18 4.11
C VAL A 45 16.65 -1.90 3.91
N LEU A 46 16.13 -0.78 4.39
CA LEU A 46 16.83 0.50 4.40
C LEU A 46 17.61 0.60 5.71
N GLU A 47 18.94 0.49 5.64
CA GLU A 47 19.84 0.69 6.77
C GLU A 47 20.36 2.14 6.79
N GLY A 48 20.74 2.62 7.97
CA GLY A 48 21.35 3.95 8.14
C GLY A 48 20.35 5.12 8.28
N LEU A 49 19.05 4.87 8.27
CA LEU A 49 18.08 5.91 8.59
C LEU A 49 18.01 6.14 10.10
N ASN A 50 18.15 7.39 10.53
CA ASN A 50 17.88 7.75 11.91
C ASN A 50 16.40 7.49 12.22
N PRO A 51 16.07 6.58 13.17
CA PRO A 51 14.68 6.22 13.44
C PRO A 51 13.82 7.41 13.87
N LEU A 52 14.40 8.43 14.49
CA LEU A 52 13.68 9.63 14.90
C LEU A 52 13.33 10.55 13.71
N SER A 53 14.15 10.60 12.67
CA SER A 53 13.87 11.43 11.47
C SER A 53 12.87 10.78 10.51
N SER A 54 12.74 9.45 10.57
CA SER A 54 11.78 8.69 9.76
C SER A 54 10.39 8.57 10.41
N LEU A 55 10.27 8.85 11.72
CA LEU A 55 9.02 8.82 12.47
C LEU A 55 8.20 10.10 12.22
N SER A 56 7.52 10.17 11.11
CA SER A 56 6.42 11.10 10.94
C SER A 56 5.19 10.59 11.72
N LEU A 57 4.89 11.21 12.87
CA LEU A 57 3.70 10.92 13.68
C LEU A 57 2.43 10.90 12.80
N TYR A 58 2.32 11.83 11.88
CA TYR A 58 1.23 11.91 10.92
C TYR A 58 1.13 10.64 10.06
N HIS A 59 2.25 10.19 9.46
CA HIS A 59 2.28 8.97 8.66
C HIS A 59 1.94 7.72 9.49
N TRP A 60 2.43 7.66 10.72
CA TRP A 60 2.12 6.57 11.64
C TRP A 60 0.63 6.54 11.97
N LEU A 61 0.04 7.69 12.35
CA LEU A 61 -1.40 7.81 12.63
C LEU A 61 -2.27 7.40 11.43
N LEU A 62 -1.80 7.64 10.21
CA LEU A 62 -2.53 7.25 9.01
C LEU A 62 -2.46 5.73 8.69
N LYS A 63 -1.43 5.01 9.18
CA LYS A 63 -1.17 3.59 8.86
C LYS A 63 -1.69 2.62 9.90
N ILE A 64 -1.80 3.00 11.17
CA ILE A 64 -2.27 2.12 12.25
C ILE A 64 -3.71 1.66 12.03
N SER A 65 -4.08 0.51 12.60
CA SER A 65 -5.47 0.02 12.54
C SER A 65 -6.45 0.96 13.27
N TRP A 66 -7.71 0.93 12.88
CA TRP A 66 -8.76 1.77 13.48
C TRP A 66 -8.86 1.62 15.01
N PRO A 67 -8.87 0.40 15.58
CA PRO A 67 -8.92 0.25 17.04
C PRO A 67 -7.72 0.90 17.75
N ARG A 68 -6.51 0.74 17.20
CA ARG A 68 -5.31 1.37 17.78
C ARG A 68 -5.34 2.90 17.65
N PHE A 69 -5.88 3.41 16.57
CA PHE A 69 -6.05 4.85 16.36
C PHE A 69 -7.04 5.44 17.37
N LEU A 70 -8.21 4.81 17.56
CA LEU A 70 -9.19 5.25 18.54
C LEU A 70 -8.64 5.15 19.97
N ALA A 71 -7.95 4.06 20.30
CA ALA A 71 -7.26 3.92 21.58
C ALA A 71 -6.23 5.04 21.82
N PHE A 72 -5.44 5.40 20.80
CA PHE A 72 -4.48 6.49 20.90
C PHE A 72 -5.17 7.83 21.21
N ILE A 73 -6.25 8.17 20.48
CA ILE A 73 -7.03 9.39 20.74
C ILE A 73 -7.59 9.40 22.18
N THR A 74 -8.21 8.28 22.62
CA THR A 74 -8.78 8.18 23.96
C THR A 74 -7.73 8.31 25.04
N ILE A 75 -6.59 7.62 24.90
CA ILE A 75 -5.48 7.73 25.87
C ILE A 75 -4.94 9.15 25.91
N THR A 76 -4.75 9.78 24.77
CA THR A 76 -4.27 11.18 24.67
C THR A 76 -5.26 12.13 25.35
N TYR A 77 -6.57 11.94 25.11
CA TYR A 77 -7.62 12.73 25.75
C TYR A 77 -7.59 12.59 27.27
N VAL A 78 -7.53 11.37 27.79
CA VAL A 78 -7.47 11.11 29.24
C VAL A 78 -6.19 11.67 29.85
N ALA A 79 -5.05 11.52 29.16
CA ALA A 79 -3.76 12.03 29.62
C ALA A 79 -3.73 13.56 29.70
N ILE A 80 -4.29 14.27 28.71
CA ILE A 80 -4.37 15.74 28.70
C ILE A 80 -5.25 16.20 29.86
N ASN A 81 -6.45 15.64 30.03
CA ASN A 81 -7.34 16.01 31.13
C ASN A 81 -6.71 15.68 32.50
N GLY A 82 -5.97 14.58 32.61
CA GLY A 82 -5.20 14.24 33.80
C GLY A 82 -4.11 15.27 34.12
N LEU A 83 -3.40 15.74 33.09
CA LEU A 83 -2.36 16.78 33.24
C LEU A 83 -2.95 18.11 33.71
N PHE A 84 -4.07 18.53 33.13
CA PHE A 84 -4.79 19.74 33.57
C PHE A 84 -5.37 19.58 34.97
N ALA A 85 -5.89 18.40 35.31
CA ALA A 85 -6.33 18.10 36.68
C ALA A 85 -5.21 18.29 37.71
N VAL A 86 -4.00 17.81 37.42
CA VAL A 86 -2.81 18.07 38.25
C VAL A 86 -2.50 19.57 38.31
N GLY A 87 -2.57 20.26 37.18
CA GLY A 87 -2.40 21.73 37.11
C GLY A 87 -3.35 22.48 38.01
N PHE A 88 -4.65 22.13 37.99
CA PHE A 88 -5.67 22.72 38.88
C PHE A 88 -5.41 22.42 40.37
N LEU A 89 -4.95 21.21 40.68
CA LEU A 89 -4.57 20.86 42.06
C LEU A 89 -3.39 21.69 42.59
N LEU A 90 -2.40 21.97 41.71
CA LEU A 90 -1.25 22.79 42.05
C LEU A 90 -1.60 24.28 42.26
N CYS A 91 -2.75 24.72 41.74
CA CYS A 91 -3.27 26.09 41.99
C CYS A 91 -3.81 26.25 43.43
N GLY A 92 -3.95 25.18 44.20
CA GLY A 92 -4.40 25.21 45.60
C GLY A 92 -5.80 24.65 45.81
N PRO A 93 -6.18 24.42 47.09
CA PRO A 93 -7.44 23.78 47.46
C PRO A 93 -8.68 24.59 47.07
N ASP A 94 -8.56 25.92 47.05
CA ASP A 94 -9.66 26.86 46.74
C ASP A 94 -9.73 27.27 45.27
N ALA A 95 -8.84 26.72 44.44
CA ALA A 95 -8.77 27.04 43.02
C ALA A 95 -10.03 26.65 42.23
N LEU A 96 -10.74 25.62 42.70
CA LEU A 96 -11.98 25.13 42.12
C LEU A 96 -13.06 25.11 43.19
N GLN A 97 -14.05 25.98 43.06
CA GLN A 97 -15.24 25.95 43.88
C GLN A 97 -16.30 25.00 43.31
N SER A 98 -16.90 24.18 44.16
CA SER A 98 -17.93 23.21 43.77
C SER A 98 -19.23 23.55 44.49
N SER A 99 -20.31 23.66 43.74
CA SER A 99 -21.67 23.71 44.32
C SER A 99 -22.10 22.34 44.81
N ALA A 100 -22.85 22.32 45.94
CA ALA A 100 -23.48 21.09 46.44
C ALA A 100 -22.58 19.91 46.78
N GLY A 101 -21.30 20.11 47.14
CA GLY A 101 -20.43 19.03 47.62
C GLY A 101 -20.03 17.99 46.59
N TYR A 102 -20.07 18.35 45.29
CA TYR A 102 -19.60 17.51 44.19
C TYR A 102 -18.16 17.07 44.44
N PHE A 103 -17.91 15.75 44.47
CA PHE A 103 -16.60 15.13 44.76
C PHE A 103 -15.95 15.61 46.06
N SER A 104 -16.74 15.84 47.10
CA SER A 104 -16.25 16.16 48.45
C SER A 104 -15.29 15.05 48.91
N GLY A 105 -14.09 15.45 49.34
CA GLY A 105 -13.03 14.50 49.74
C GLY A 105 -12.25 13.83 48.61
N GLN A 106 -12.55 14.15 47.36
CA GLN A 106 -11.84 13.58 46.19
C GLN A 106 -11.30 14.67 45.24
N PRO A 107 -10.29 15.44 45.64
CA PRO A 107 -9.84 16.61 44.92
C PRO A 107 -9.35 16.33 43.51
N PHE A 108 -8.69 15.18 43.28
CA PHE A 108 -8.24 14.80 41.95
C PHE A 108 -9.42 14.56 41.00
N PHE A 109 -10.43 13.79 41.41
CA PHE A 109 -11.59 13.53 40.53
C PHE A 109 -12.39 14.81 40.27
N ARG A 110 -12.48 15.72 41.25
CA ARG A 110 -13.08 17.06 41.06
C ARG A 110 -12.35 17.84 39.96
N ALA A 111 -11.04 17.91 40.06
CA ALA A 111 -10.22 18.59 39.07
C ALA A 111 -10.24 17.90 37.69
N PHE A 112 -10.21 16.56 37.68
CA PHE A 112 -10.26 15.78 36.44
C PHE A 112 -11.59 15.96 35.70
N PHE A 113 -12.72 15.81 36.39
CA PHE A 113 -14.02 16.00 35.76
C PHE A 113 -14.29 17.46 35.39
N PHE A 114 -13.72 18.43 36.11
CA PHE A 114 -13.75 19.82 35.72
C PHE A 114 -12.97 20.04 34.41
N SER A 115 -11.78 19.47 34.28
CA SER A 115 -11.01 19.48 33.03
C SER A 115 -11.79 18.85 31.88
N VAL A 116 -12.39 17.66 32.09
CA VAL A 116 -13.24 17.02 31.08
C VAL A 116 -14.41 17.90 30.66
N ASP A 117 -15.09 18.55 31.62
CA ASP A 117 -16.22 19.46 31.38
C ASP A 117 -15.80 20.70 30.58
N THR A 118 -14.62 21.24 30.88
CA THR A 118 -14.00 22.38 30.19
C THR A 118 -13.50 21.98 28.82
N PHE A 119 -12.71 20.90 28.74
CA PHE A 119 -12.11 20.42 27.50
C PHE A 119 -13.17 19.97 26.50
N ALA A 120 -14.22 19.28 26.93
CA ALA A 120 -15.33 18.89 26.07
C ALA A 120 -16.35 20.03 25.79
N THR A 121 -16.10 21.23 26.32
CA THR A 121 -17.00 22.41 26.20
C THR A 121 -18.42 22.16 26.67
N ILE A 122 -18.61 21.28 27.72
CA ILE A 122 -19.92 20.94 28.27
C ILE A 122 -20.46 22.09 29.14
N GLY A 123 -19.65 22.55 30.09
CA GLY A 123 -19.93 23.75 30.89
C GLY A 123 -21.11 23.65 31.85
N TYR A 124 -21.24 22.52 32.58
CA TYR A 124 -22.36 22.35 33.53
C TYR A 124 -22.41 23.46 34.63
N GLY A 125 -21.28 24.12 34.95
CA GLY A 125 -21.23 25.15 35.98
C GLY A 125 -21.28 24.64 37.42
N ASN A 126 -21.20 23.36 37.62
CA ASN A 126 -21.19 22.75 38.98
C ASN A 126 -19.85 22.95 39.69
N ILE A 127 -18.78 23.12 38.93
CA ILE A 127 -17.44 23.39 39.38
C ILE A 127 -16.95 24.63 38.59
N VAL A 128 -16.43 25.61 39.30
CA VAL A 128 -15.97 26.87 38.67
C VAL A 128 -14.55 27.24 39.14
N PRO A 129 -13.70 27.77 38.24
CA PRO A 129 -12.35 28.20 38.60
C PRO A 129 -12.41 29.56 39.32
N VAL A 130 -11.60 29.72 40.38
CA VAL A 130 -11.54 30.93 41.18
C VAL A 130 -10.12 31.54 41.17
N GLY A 131 -10.03 32.81 40.84
CA GLY A 131 -8.77 33.51 40.76
C GLY A 131 -8.14 33.55 39.36
N VAL A 132 -7.04 34.27 39.21
CA VAL A 132 -6.40 34.52 37.91
C VAL A 132 -5.73 33.26 37.36
N ILE A 133 -4.98 32.54 38.19
CA ILE A 133 -4.18 31.39 37.75
C ILE A 133 -5.06 30.23 37.21
N PRO A 134 -6.12 29.76 37.93
CA PRO A 134 -7.00 28.71 37.38
C PRO A 134 -7.72 29.16 36.12
N ASN A 135 -8.17 30.42 36.02
CA ASN A 135 -8.83 30.94 34.82
C ASN A 135 -7.86 31.02 33.62
N THR A 136 -6.58 31.34 33.84
CA THR A 136 -5.55 31.31 32.81
C THR A 136 -5.33 29.87 32.32
N LEU A 137 -5.31 28.89 33.24
CA LEU A 137 -5.18 27.47 32.91
C LEU A 137 -6.35 26.98 32.05
N VAL A 138 -7.60 27.35 32.41
CA VAL A 138 -8.80 27.10 31.61
C VAL A 138 -8.68 27.69 30.20
N THR A 139 -8.15 28.91 30.08
CA THR A 139 -7.96 29.54 28.76
C THR A 139 -6.99 28.78 27.89
N ILE A 140 -5.88 28.29 28.46
CA ILE A 140 -4.90 27.45 27.75
C ILE A 140 -5.54 26.13 27.38
N GLU A 141 -6.28 25.49 28.27
CA GLU A 141 -6.98 24.23 28.06
C GLU A 141 -7.99 24.36 26.91
N ALA A 142 -8.80 25.41 26.91
CA ALA A 142 -9.78 25.67 25.85
C ALA A 142 -9.11 25.88 24.48
N LEU A 143 -7.99 26.59 24.43
CA LEU A 143 -7.22 26.76 23.20
C LEU A 143 -6.66 25.43 22.68
N LEU A 144 -6.08 24.64 23.59
CA LEU A 144 -5.56 23.29 23.22
C LEU A 144 -6.68 22.37 22.74
N ASN A 145 -7.88 22.47 23.33
CA ASN A 145 -9.03 21.72 22.84
C ASN A 145 -9.38 22.08 21.40
N ILE A 146 -9.54 23.35 21.09
CA ILE A 146 -9.90 23.79 19.73
C ILE A 146 -8.88 23.27 18.71
N VAL A 147 -7.58 23.42 19.00
CA VAL A 147 -6.51 22.92 18.14
C VAL A 147 -6.52 21.38 18.06
N GLY A 148 -6.69 20.70 19.19
CA GLY A 148 -6.71 19.24 19.28
C GLY A 148 -7.87 18.62 18.50
N VAL A 149 -9.08 19.15 18.62
CA VAL A 149 -10.25 18.71 17.86
C VAL A 149 -10.06 18.94 16.37
N ALA A 150 -9.53 20.09 15.95
CA ALA A 150 -9.25 20.39 14.56
C ALA A 150 -8.24 19.42 13.97
N LEU A 151 -7.14 19.13 14.69
CA LEU A 151 -6.13 18.16 14.25
C LEU A 151 -6.68 16.73 14.18
N ALA A 152 -7.43 16.30 15.20
CA ALA A 152 -8.04 14.98 15.22
C ALA A 152 -9.01 14.80 14.04
N THR A 153 -9.87 15.78 13.79
CA THR A 153 -10.80 15.79 12.65
C THR A 153 -10.05 15.75 11.33
N GLY A 154 -8.99 16.54 11.17
CA GLY A 154 -8.15 16.53 9.98
C GLY A 154 -7.51 15.16 9.71
N VAL A 155 -6.98 14.50 10.75
CA VAL A 155 -6.42 13.15 10.61
C VAL A 155 -7.50 12.12 10.29
N ILE A 156 -8.67 12.18 10.94
CA ILE A 156 -9.81 11.31 10.64
C ILE A 156 -10.21 11.46 9.18
N PHE A 157 -10.39 12.69 8.71
CA PHE A 157 -10.73 12.96 7.31
C PHE A 157 -9.67 12.42 6.36
N ALA A 158 -8.39 12.67 6.63
CA ALA A 158 -7.29 12.17 5.81
C ALA A 158 -7.24 10.62 5.76
N ARG A 159 -7.67 9.92 6.81
CA ARG A 159 -7.78 8.45 6.82
C ARG A 159 -8.93 7.95 5.96
N PHE A 160 -10.09 8.59 6.02
CA PHE A 160 -11.24 8.23 5.20
C PHE A 160 -11.01 8.52 3.71
N SER A 161 -10.29 9.60 3.42
CA SER A 161 -10.00 10.03 2.05
C SER A 161 -8.86 9.25 1.38
N ARG A 162 -8.26 8.26 2.05
CA ARG A 162 -7.21 7.45 1.44
C ARG A 162 -7.79 6.40 0.51
N PRO A 163 -7.53 6.49 -0.79
CA PRO A 163 -7.88 5.43 -1.71
C PRO A 163 -6.99 4.22 -1.42
N SER A 164 -7.55 3.05 -1.41
CA SER A 164 -6.78 1.81 -1.37
C SER A 164 -7.38 0.85 -2.38
N ALA A 165 -6.65 0.59 -3.47
CA ALA A 165 -7.02 -0.49 -4.35
C ALA A 165 -6.92 -1.81 -3.58
N ARG A 166 -7.99 -2.59 -3.57
CA ARG A 166 -7.95 -3.97 -3.11
C ARG A 166 -8.06 -4.88 -4.31
N VAL A 167 -6.93 -5.03 -5.00
CA VAL A 167 -6.80 -5.92 -6.16
C VAL A 167 -6.35 -7.29 -5.66
N ILE A 168 -7.06 -8.33 -6.10
CA ILE A 168 -6.67 -9.72 -5.90
C ILE A 168 -5.93 -10.17 -7.15
N TYR A 169 -4.77 -10.79 -6.97
CA TYR A 169 -4.00 -11.47 -8.00
C TYR A 169 -4.19 -12.98 -7.86
N SER A 170 -4.18 -13.72 -8.98
CA SER A 170 -4.14 -15.18 -8.94
C SER A 170 -2.93 -15.66 -8.16
N ARG A 171 -3.06 -16.83 -7.50
CA ARG A 171 -1.94 -17.41 -6.74
C ARG A 171 -0.77 -17.76 -7.64
N ASN A 172 -1.06 -18.26 -8.82
CA ASN A 172 -0.10 -18.67 -9.83
C ASN A 172 -0.30 -17.85 -11.10
N ALA A 173 0.77 -17.62 -11.84
CA ALA A 173 0.72 -17.36 -13.26
C ALA A 173 0.77 -18.70 -14.00
N VAL A 174 0.23 -18.78 -15.20
CA VAL A 174 0.21 -20.02 -15.98
C VAL A 174 0.83 -19.79 -17.36
N VAL A 175 1.48 -20.81 -17.90
CA VAL A 175 1.93 -20.83 -19.29
C VAL A 175 1.14 -21.89 -20.04
N ALA A 176 0.29 -21.43 -20.95
CA ALA A 176 -0.70 -22.25 -21.63
C ALA A 176 -0.75 -22.00 -23.14
N PRO A 177 -1.29 -22.93 -23.95
CA PRO A 177 -1.67 -22.64 -25.32
C PRO A 177 -2.74 -21.55 -25.38
N TYR A 178 -2.50 -20.53 -26.21
CA TYR A 178 -3.39 -19.40 -26.39
C TYR A 178 -3.46 -19.02 -27.87
N ARG A 179 -4.64 -19.17 -28.51
CA ARG A 179 -4.88 -18.78 -29.93
C ARG A 179 -3.81 -19.25 -30.91
N GLY A 180 -3.32 -20.49 -30.75
CA GLY A 180 -2.30 -21.08 -31.63
C GLY A 180 -0.85 -20.75 -31.30
N ILE A 181 -0.59 -20.02 -30.24
CA ILE A 181 0.72 -19.74 -29.66
C ILE A 181 0.74 -20.13 -28.18
N THR A 182 1.86 -20.01 -27.52
CA THR A 182 1.94 -20.12 -26.06
C THR A 182 1.89 -18.72 -25.44
N ALA A 183 1.23 -18.57 -24.30
CA ALA A 183 1.19 -17.31 -23.57
C ALA A 183 1.41 -17.51 -22.09
N LEU A 184 1.98 -16.50 -21.44
CA LEU A 184 1.99 -16.34 -19.99
C LEU A 184 0.73 -15.57 -19.60
N GLU A 185 -0.01 -16.10 -18.65
CA GLU A 185 -1.27 -15.52 -18.18
C GLU A 185 -1.29 -15.39 -16.68
N PHE A 186 -1.89 -14.34 -16.17
CA PHE A 186 -2.26 -14.19 -14.75
C PHE A 186 -3.59 -13.45 -14.64
N ARG A 187 -4.30 -13.67 -13.53
CA ARG A 187 -5.60 -13.04 -13.30
C ARG A 187 -5.52 -11.96 -12.24
N ILE A 188 -6.27 -10.90 -12.48
CA ILE A 188 -6.52 -9.83 -11.53
C ILE A 188 -8.02 -9.61 -11.39
N ALA A 189 -8.47 -9.24 -10.18
CA ALA A 189 -9.85 -8.89 -9.91
C ALA A 189 -9.92 -7.76 -8.88
N ASN A 190 -10.97 -6.94 -9.00
CA ASN A 190 -11.28 -5.95 -7.98
C ASN A 190 -12.04 -6.63 -6.83
N ALA A 191 -11.52 -6.55 -5.61
CA ALA A 191 -12.14 -7.10 -4.41
C ALA A 191 -13.01 -6.08 -3.64
N ARG A 192 -13.20 -4.87 -4.19
CA ARG A 192 -14.06 -3.84 -3.60
C ARG A 192 -15.34 -3.67 -4.40
N SER A 193 -16.35 -3.11 -3.72
CA SER A 193 -17.57 -2.62 -4.35
C SER A 193 -17.37 -1.33 -5.15
N SER A 194 -16.29 -0.55 -4.87
CA SER A 194 -15.92 0.62 -5.69
C SER A 194 -15.38 0.15 -7.03
N GLN A 195 -15.76 0.84 -8.10
CA GLN A 195 -15.28 0.50 -9.44
C GLN A 195 -13.90 1.10 -9.68
N LEU A 196 -13.06 0.32 -10.34
CA LEU A 196 -11.80 0.80 -10.89
C LEU A 196 -11.99 1.06 -12.38
N ILE A 197 -11.59 2.23 -12.82
CA ILE A 197 -11.63 2.63 -14.23
C ILE A 197 -10.21 2.92 -14.71
N ASP A 198 -10.02 2.85 -16.02
CA ASP A 198 -8.76 3.12 -16.67
C ASP A 198 -7.60 2.31 -16.08
N VAL A 199 -7.81 1.01 -15.95
CA VAL A 199 -6.83 0.08 -15.38
C VAL A 199 -5.73 -0.19 -16.39
N GLN A 200 -4.50 0.11 -16.01
CA GLN A 200 -3.28 -0.16 -16.77
C GLN A 200 -2.44 -1.19 -16.01
N VAL A 201 -1.89 -2.15 -16.73
CA VAL A 201 -1.01 -3.18 -16.19
C VAL A 201 0.32 -3.13 -16.93
N GLN A 202 1.40 -3.15 -16.16
CA GLN A 202 2.77 -3.40 -16.64
C GLN A 202 3.25 -4.70 -16.03
N ALA A 203 3.84 -5.56 -16.84
CA ALA A 203 4.44 -6.81 -16.43
C ALA A 203 5.91 -6.82 -16.83
N ILE A 204 6.78 -7.13 -15.90
CA ILE A 204 8.23 -7.08 -16.08
C ILE A 204 8.80 -8.41 -15.61
N LEU A 205 9.44 -9.13 -16.53
CA LEU A 205 10.22 -10.31 -16.19
C LEU A 205 11.61 -9.89 -15.76
N THR A 206 12.03 -10.30 -14.58
CA THR A 206 13.42 -10.17 -14.16
C THR A 206 14.05 -11.53 -14.09
N LYS A 207 15.27 -11.67 -14.54
CA LYS A 207 16.06 -12.91 -14.50
C LYS A 207 17.55 -12.61 -14.32
N ILE A 208 18.25 -13.54 -13.70
CA ILE A 208 19.69 -13.46 -13.52
C ILE A 208 20.39 -14.04 -14.77
N GLU A 209 21.24 -13.23 -15.38
CA GLU A 209 22.04 -13.65 -16.54
C GLU A 209 23.54 -13.54 -16.23
N ARG A 210 24.32 -14.42 -16.85
CA ARG A 210 25.78 -14.34 -16.79
C ARG A 210 26.27 -13.37 -17.86
N SER A 211 26.98 -12.34 -17.43
CA SER A 211 27.65 -11.38 -18.32
C SER A 211 29.16 -11.47 -18.08
N GLY A 212 29.84 -12.30 -18.88
CA GLY A 212 31.26 -12.62 -18.68
C GLY A 212 31.53 -13.31 -17.34
N ALA A 213 32.35 -12.70 -16.48
CA ALA A 213 32.66 -13.22 -15.13
C ALA A 213 31.68 -12.75 -14.06
N SER A 214 30.74 -11.86 -14.38
CA SER A 214 29.76 -11.32 -13.44
C SER A 214 28.36 -11.87 -13.72
N THR A 215 27.54 -11.87 -12.67
CA THR A 215 26.13 -12.25 -12.72
C THR A 215 25.31 -10.98 -12.53
N VAL A 216 24.41 -10.70 -13.44
CA VAL A 216 23.60 -9.47 -13.46
C VAL A 216 22.12 -9.83 -13.59
N ARG A 217 21.27 -9.22 -12.78
CA ARG A 217 19.82 -9.32 -12.91
C ARG A 217 19.36 -8.31 -13.97
N ARG A 218 18.71 -8.80 -15.02
CA ARG A 218 18.14 -7.96 -16.09
C ARG A 218 16.63 -7.90 -15.94
N PHE A 219 16.07 -6.80 -16.43
CA PHE A 219 14.64 -6.49 -16.39
C PHE A 219 14.12 -6.35 -17.81
N TYR A 220 13.08 -7.11 -18.13
CA TYR A 220 12.46 -7.17 -19.46
C TYR A 220 10.99 -6.79 -19.34
N GLU A 221 10.58 -5.70 -19.95
CA GLU A 221 9.16 -5.36 -20.05
C GLU A 221 8.48 -6.37 -21.00
N LEU A 222 7.39 -6.97 -20.54
CA LEU A 222 6.62 -7.93 -21.32
C LEU A 222 5.53 -7.20 -22.12
N GLU A 223 5.53 -7.37 -23.42
CA GLU A 223 4.44 -6.88 -24.27
C GLU A 223 3.16 -7.66 -23.98
N LEU A 224 2.14 -6.99 -23.48
CA LEU A 224 0.86 -7.60 -23.18
C LEU A 224 -0.08 -7.48 -24.39
N GLU A 225 -0.93 -8.51 -24.63
CA GLU A 225 -1.98 -8.44 -25.67
C GLU A 225 -2.87 -7.21 -25.46
N ARG A 226 -3.11 -6.88 -24.20
CA ARG A 226 -3.80 -5.69 -23.77
C ARG A 226 -3.15 -5.21 -22.47
N ASN A 227 -2.67 -4.00 -22.46
CA ASN A 227 -2.06 -3.38 -21.28
C ASN A 227 -2.99 -2.41 -20.56
N ARG A 228 -4.18 -2.08 -21.14
CA ARG A 228 -5.15 -1.14 -20.58
C ARG A 228 -6.58 -1.62 -20.83
N VAL A 229 -7.43 -1.48 -19.81
CA VAL A 229 -8.87 -1.66 -19.90
C VAL A 229 -9.58 -0.44 -19.30
N VAL A 230 -10.60 0.07 -19.99
CA VAL A 230 -11.32 1.28 -19.53
C VAL A 230 -12.24 0.94 -18.37
N PHE A 231 -12.97 -0.18 -18.47
CA PHE A 231 -13.88 -0.65 -17.43
C PHE A 231 -13.37 -1.94 -16.82
N PHE A 232 -13.38 -2.02 -15.51
CA PHE A 232 -12.90 -3.18 -14.77
C PHE A 232 -13.95 -3.67 -13.75
N PRO A 233 -15.12 -4.12 -14.20
CA PRO A 233 -16.20 -4.50 -13.29
C PRO A 233 -16.01 -5.88 -12.64
N LEU A 234 -15.28 -6.78 -13.27
CA LEU A 234 -15.19 -8.18 -12.86
C LEU A 234 -13.74 -8.62 -12.62
N SER A 235 -13.18 -9.33 -13.58
CA SER A 235 -11.78 -9.76 -13.58
C SER A 235 -11.17 -9.58 -14.96
N TRP A 236 -9.87 -9.62 -15.01
CA TRP A 236 -9.09 -9.56 -16.24
C TRP A 236 -8.00 -10.63 -16.20
N THR A 237 -7.98 -11.49 -17.21
CA THR A 237 -6.84 -12.34 -17.49
C THR A 237 -5.88 -11.54 -18.35
N VAL A 238 -4.75 -11.16 -17.77
CA VAL A 238 -3.66 -10.46 -18.44
C VAL A 238 -2.83 -11.50 -19.18
N VAL A 239 -2.56 -11.25 -20.47
CA VAL A 239 -1.92 -12.20 -21.37
C VAL A 239 -0.67 -11.56 -21.97
N HIS A 240 0.47 -12.24 -21.84
CA HIS A 240 1.69 -11.96 -22.59
C HIS A 240 1.93 -13.08 -23.61
N PRO A 241 1.81 -12.80 -24.92
CA PRO A 241 2.11 -13.76 -25.97
C PRO A 241 3.59 -14.11 -26.00
N ILE A 242 3.94 -15.40 -25.89
CA ILE A 242 5.33 -15.87 -26.01
C ILE A 242 5.63 -16.11 -27.48
N ALA A 243 5.92 -15.03 -28.23
CA ALA A 243 6.27 -15.04 -29.63
C ALA A 243 7.79 -14.79 -29.82
N PRO A 244 8.35 -14.99 -31.03
CA PRO A 244 9.70 -14.58 -31.34
C PRO A 244 9.91 -13.09 -31.01
N GLY A 245 10.87 -12.78 -30.13
CA GLY A 245 11.09 -11.43 -29.57
C GLY A 245 10.66 -11.31 -28.11
N SER A 246 9.83 -12.22 -27.58
CA SER A 246 9.55 -12.30 -26.16
C SER A 246 10.81 -12.74 -25.38
N PRO A 247 11.11 -12.14 -24.22
CA PRO A 247 12.21 -12.59 -23.36
C PRO A 247 11.99 -14.00 -22.78
N MET A 248 10.78 -14.56 -22.93
CA MET A 248 10.42 -15.93 -22.54
C MET A 248 10.46 -16.93 -23.71
N PHE A 249 10.71 -16.46 -24.93
CA PHE A 249 10.68 -17.35 -26.12
C PHE A 249 11.78 -18.40 -26.05
N GLY A 250 11.40 -19.67 -26.20
CA GLY A 250 12.31 -20.81 -26.13
C GLY A 250 12.79 -21.20 -24.73
N LEU A 251 12.38 -20.47 -23.67
CA LEU A 251 12.69 -20.85 -22.30
C LEU A 251 11.73 -21.94 -21.81
N THR A 252 12.24 -22.75 -20.90
CA THR A 252 11.47 -23.76 -20.15
C THR A 252 11.26 -23.32 -18.70
N HIS A 253 10.45 -24.05 -17.95
CA HIS A 253 10.30 -23.80 -16.50
C HIS A 253 11.65 -23.91 -15.78
N SER A 254 12.47 -24.90 -16.12
CA SER A 254 13.79 -25.10 -15.51
C SER A 254 14.73 -23.90 -15.76
N ASP A 255 14.68 -23.31 -16.95
CA ASP A 255 15.50 -22.13 -17.27
C ASP A 255 15.10 -20.93 -16.42
N LEU A 256 13.80 -20.74 -16.14
CA LEU A 256 13.32 -19.67 -15.25
C LEU A 256 13.76 -19.87 -13.81
N VAL A 257 13.71 -21.12 -13.33
CA VAL A 257 14.15 -21.47 -11.96
C VAL A 257 15.66 -21.26 -11.83
N GLU A 258 16.48 -21.70 -12.81
CA GLU A 258 17.93 -21.53 -12.78
C GLU A 258 18.35 -20.05 -12.85
N ALA A 259 17.58 -19.25 -13.59
CA ALA A 259 17.79 -17.81 -13.73
C ALA A 259 17.21 -16.99 -12.57
N ASP A 260 16.66 -17.63 -11.53
CA ASP A 260 15.98 -16.96 -10.40
C ASP A 260 15.00 -15.89 -10.92
N ALA A 261 14.17 -16.30 -11.88
CA ALA A 261 13.26 -15.40 -12.57
C ALA A 261 12.08 -15.00 -11.69
N GLU A 262 11.71 -13.73 -11.77
CA GLU A 262 10.55 -13.18 -11.06
C GLU A 262 9.74 -12.30 -12.02
N LEU A 263 8.43 -12.51 -12.07
CA LEU A 263 7.50 -11.66 -12.81
C LEU A 263 6.96 -10.58 -11.87
N LEU A 264 7.33 -9.35 -12.10
CA LEU A 264 6.85 -8.19 -11.37
C LEU A 264 5.62 -7.62 -12.08
N VAL A 265 4.57 -7.31 -11.33
CA VAL A 265 3.34 -6.75 -11.85
C VAL A 265 3.04 -5.42 -11.15
N LEU A 266 2.85 -4.37 -11.94
CA LEU A 266 2.36 -3.06 -11.50
C LEU A 266 1.01 -2.80 -12.15
N LEU A 267 0.00 -2.51 -11.33
CA LEU A 267 -1.31 -2.07 -11.76
C LEU A 267 -1.51 -0.62 -11.33
N ILE A 268 -1.96 0.20 -12.26
CA ILE A 268 -2.34 1.60 -12.05
C ILE A 268 -3.81 1.72 -12.47
N ALA A 269 -4.63 2.34 -11.65
CA ALA A 269 -6.06 2.53 -11.95
C ALA A 269 -6.56 3.82 -11.29
N THR A 270 -7.74 4.28 -11.70
CA THR A 270 -8.45 5.35 -11.03
C THR A 270 -9.63 4.77 -10.24
N ASP A 271 -9.70 5.04 -8.93
CA ASP A 271 -10.90 4.74 -8.13
C ASP A 271 -11.99 5.74 -8.49
N GLU A 272 -13.12 5.24 -9.02
CA GLU A 272 -14.22 6.08 -9.48
C GLU A 272 -14.84 6.88 -8.33
N THR A 273 -14.94 6.30 -7.13
CA THR A 273 -15.60 6.93 -5.97
C THR A 273 -14.82 8.15 -5.47
N GLN A 274 -13.49 8.08 -5.50
CA GLN A 274 -12.61 9.12 -4.97
C GLN A 274 -11.92 9.94 -6.06
N SER A 275 -12.06 9.55 -7.34
CA SER A 275 -11.38 10.16 -8.49
C SER A 275 -9.87 10.28 -8.29
N GLN A 276 -9.27 9.29 -7.62
CA GLN A 276 -7.84 9.27 -7.31
C GLN A 276 -7.16 8.07 -7.95
N THR A 277 -5.92 8.28 -8.38
CA THR A 277 -5.08 7.21 -8.89
C THR A 277 -4.66 6.27 -7.75
N VAL A 278 -4.85 4.98 -7.97
CA VAL A 278 -4.45 3.91 -7.06
C VAL A 278 -3.43 3.01 -7.73
N HIS A 279 -2.51 2.51 -6.93
CA HIS A 279 -1.48 1.59 -7.38
C HIS A 279 -1.61 0.26 -6.63
N SER A 280 -1.44 -0.84 -7.34
CA SER A 280 -1.34 -2.18 -6.75
C SER A 280 -0.17 -2.91 -7.38
N ARG A 281 0.51 -3.71 -6.61
CA ARG A 281 1.70 -4.46 -7.04
C ARG A 281 1.62 -5.88 -6.56
N SER A 282 2.20 -6.78 -7.31
CA SER A 282 2.41 -8.19 -6.92
C SER A 282 3.56 -8.77 -7.70
N SER A 283 4.01 -9.96 -7.35
CA SER A 283 4.99 -10.69 -8.14
C SER A 283 4.73 -12.19 -8.13
N TYR A 284 5.35 -12.88 -9.08
CA TYR A 284 5.39 -14.33 -9.16
C TYR A 284 6.82 -14.79 -9.33
N GLU A 285 7.29 -15.67 -8.45
CA GLU A 285 8.58 -16.35 -8.59
C GLU A 285 8.45 -17.49 -9.65
N ALA A 286 9.56 -18.00 -10.12
CA ALA A 286 9.58 -19.01 -11.16
C ALA A 286 8.77 -20.26 -10.80
N ASP A 287 8.75 -20.69 -9.53
CA ASP A 287 7.98 -21.83 -9.02
C ASP A 287 6.46 -21.54 -8.93
N GLU A 288 6.08 -20.26 -8.95
CA GLU A 288 4.69 -19.80 -9.00
C GLU A 288 4.16 -19.67 -10.45
N ILE A 289 5.00 -19.93 -11.46
CA ILE A 289 4.64 -19.94 -12.88
C ILE A 289 4.42 -21.39 -13.32
N VAL A 290 3.17 -21.82 -13.43
CA VAL A 290 2.78 -23.21 -13.73
C VAL A 290 2.65 -23.40 -15.23
N TRP A 291 3.39 -24.34 -15.79
CA TRP A 291 3.38 -24.68 -17.21
C TRP A 291 2.36 -25.79 -17.52
N GLY A 292 1.72 -25.70 -18.69
CA GLY A 292 0.72 -26.67 -19.11
C GLY A 292 -0.58 -26.63 -18.30
N ALA A 293 -0.87 -25.51 -17.69
CA ALA A 293 -2.11 -25.28 -16.97
C ALA A 293 -2.83 -24.04 -17.53
N LYS A 294 -4.14 -24.04 -17.47
CA LYS A 294 -5.02 -22.91 -17.80
C LYS A 294 -5.88 -22.56 -16.61
N PHE A 295 -6.40 -21.36 -16.58
CA PHE A 295 -7.32 -20.94 -15.53
C PHE A 295 -8.72 -21.56 -15.71
N ALA A 296 -9.31 -22.04 -14.61
CA ALA A 296 -10.69 -22.48 -14.57
C ALA A 296 -11.68 -21.35 -14.89
N ASN A 297 -12.85 -21.70 -15.39
CA ASN A 297 -13.87 -20.70 -15.68
C ASN A 297 -14.54 -20.23 -14.38
N MET A 298 -14.52 -18.91 -14.11
CA MET A 298 -15.12 -18.30 -12.94
C MET A 298 -16.51 -17.70 -13.19
N LEU A 299 -16.96 -17.67 -14.45
CA LEU A 299 -18.24 -17.06 -14.79
C LEU A 299 -19.40 -17.96 -14.37
N MET A 300 -20.30 -17.42 -13.54
CA MET A 300 -21.55 -18.05 -13.18
C MET A 300 -22.62 -17.60 -14.18
N ARG A 301 -23.21 -18.55 -14.92
CA ARG A 301 -24.39 -18.29 -15.77
C ARG A 301 -25.62 -18.49 -14.90
N SER A 302 -26.41 -17.42 -14.69
CA SER A 302 -27.77 -17.59 -14.20
C SER A 302 -28.70 -17.75 -15.42
N GLU A 303 -29.44 -18.84 -15.46
CA GLU A 303 -30.39 -19.09 -16.56
C GLU A 303 -31.62 -18.17 -16.49
N SER A 304 -31.88 -17.54 -15.35
CA SER A 304 -33.10 -16.73 -15.10
C SER A 304 -32.87 -15.21 -15.08
N GLU A 305 -31.63 -14.75 -15.01
CA GLU A 305 -31.31 -13.32 -14.92
C GLU A 305 -30.23 -12.96 -15.94
N CYS A 306 -30.40 -11.82 -16.62
CA CYS A 306 -29.39 -11.26 -17.54
C CYS A 306 -28.10 -10.80 -16.84
N ILE A 307 -27.84 -11.23 -15.60
CA ILE A 307 -26.71 -10.82 -14.80
C ILE A 307 -25.62 -11.88 -14.88
N VAL A 308 -24.43 -11.48 -15.32
CA VAL A 308 -23.24 -12.32 -15.30
C VAL A 308 -22.62 -12.26 -13.92
N GLY A 309 -22.79 -13.33 -13.14
CA GLY A 309 -22.09 -13.48 -11.85
C GLY A 309 -20.66 -13.99 -12.03
N MET A 310 -19.80 -13.69 -11.07
CA MET A 310 -18.45 -14.21 -11.02
C MET A 310 -18.11 -14.74 -9.62
N ASN A 311 -17.57 -15.94 -9.56
CA ASN A 311 -17.09 -16.51 -8.32
C ASN A 311 -15.61 -16.16 -8.10
N LEU A 312 -15.34 -15.09 -7.34
CA LEU A 312 -13.98 -14.64 -7.05
C LEU A 312 -13.16 -15.63 -6.22
N SER A 313 -13.79 -16.60 -5.52
CA SER A 313 -13.04 -17.64 -4.80
C SER A 313 -12.27 -18.56 -5.74
N GLN A 314 -12.69 -18.64 -7.01
CA GLN A 314 -12.06 -19.45 -8.05
C GLN A 314 -10.97 -18.72 -8.86
N ILE A 315 -10.59 -17.50 -8.47
CA ILE A 315 -9.55 -16.73 -9.18
C ILE A 315 -8.20 -17.46 -9.20
N HIS A 316 -7.98 -18.34 -8.22
CA HIS A 316 -6.75 -19.10 -8.05
C HIS A 316 -6.79 -20.49 -8.74
N ASP A 317 -7.95 -20.92 -9.19
CA ASP A 317 -8.14 -22.28 -9.68
C ASP A 317 -7.57 -22.43 -11.08
N ILE A 318 -6.73 -23.46 -11.23
CA ILE A 318 -6.08 -23.82 -12.48
C ILE A 318 -6.42 -25.27 -12.84
N GLU A 319 -6.55 -25.54 -14.12
CA GLU A 319 -6.81 -26.86 -14.69
C GLU A 319 -5.60 -27.28 -15.52
N SER A 320 -5.18 -28.55 -15.43
CA SER A 320 -4.15 -29.08 -16.30
C SER A 320 -4.65 -29.11 -17.76
N VAL A 321 -3.86 -28.56 -18.66
CA VAL A 321 -4.06 -28.75 -20.09
C VAL A 321 -3.43 -30.08 -20.43
N LEU A 322 -4.16 -31.18 -20.17
CA LEU A 322 -3.78 -32.47 -20.71
C LEU A 322 -3.83 -32.35 -22.23
N SER A 323 -2.70 -32.67 -22.90
CA SER A 323 -2.61 -32.80 -24.34
C SER A 323 -3.76 -33.66 -24.87
N ALA A 324 -4.71 -33.01 -25.56
CA ALA A 324 -5.67 -33.75 -26.38
C ALA A 324 -4.99 -34.24 -27.64
#